data_4ba694581fbcf9a503a7765aa263a2fe
#
_entry.id   4ba694581fbcf9a503a7765aa263a2fe
#
_cell.length_a   1.000
_cell.length_b   1.000
_cell.length_c   1.000
_cell.angle_alpha   90.00
_cell.angle_beta   90.00
_cell.angle_gamma   90.00
#
_symmetry.space_group_name_H-M   'P 1'
#
loop_
_entity.id
_entity.type
_entity.pdbx_description
1 polymer ?
#
loop_
_entity_poly.entity_id
_entity_poly.type
_entity_poly.pdbx_seq_one_letter_code
_entity_poly.pdbx_strand_id
1 'polypeptide(L)'
;MHKTPDFTAPIFLNDPAAALLQVQRIYQDNVEFLRQAMRDFVGGGDFTHARVRACYPYVRLHTHSVSRQGSSQPTNRLSYGFVAGPGRFETTLTRPDLYGDYYLEQFRLLLANHGGELEVGTSTQPIPIHFSFAEHDHVEGSLDVARRAFMRDVFDLPDLTAMDDGIANGTHEPRPGEAHPLSLFTAPRVDYSLQRLRHYTGTAPEWFQNFVLFTNYQFYIDEFIKLGHAEMAKPDSEYIAIVEPGNVVMRRAGLNAEPIDELGHAPPRLPQMPGYHLMRADRSGITMVNIGVGPANAKTITDHIAVLRPHAWLMLGHCAGL
;
A
#
# COMPACT_ATOMS: atom_id res chain seq x y z
N MET A 1 -3.97 24.31 20.22
CA MET A 1 -5.01 23.30 20.53
C MET A 1 -4.82 22.10 19.61
N HIS A 2 -4.77 20.86 20.15
CA HIS A 2 -4.72 19.67 19.28
C HIS A 2 -6.13 19.29 18.83
N LYS A 3 -6.33 19.12 17.52
CA LYS A 3 -7.54 18.54 16.94
C LYS A 3 -7.21 17.09 16.54
N THR A 4 -7.88 16.15 17.16
CA THR A 4 -7.72 14.69 16.90
C THR A 4 -9.09 14.06 16.72
N PRO A 5 -9.19 12.92 16.02
CA PRO A 5 -10.41 12.12 16.04
C PRO A 5 -10.77 11.69 17.46
N ASP A 6 -12.01 11.26 17.65
CA ASP A 6 -12.45 10.67 18.91
C ASP A 6 -11.60 9.45 19.26
N PHE A 7 -11.23 9.35 20.53
CA PHE A 7 -10.41 8.23 21.00
C PHE A 7 -11.20 6.92 20.94
N THR A 8 -10.65 5.95 20.22
CA THR A 8 -11.18 4.58 20.19
C THR A 8 -10.26 3.69 21.04
N ALA A 9 -10.82 3.13 22.12
CA ALA A 9 -10.07 2.18 22.96
C ALA A 9 -9.70 0.93 22.15
N PRO A 10 -8.50 0.35 22.37
CA PRO A 10 -8.13 -0.92 21.75
C PRO A 10 -9.13 -2.02 22.11
N ILE A 11 -9.41 -2.89 21.15
CA ILE A 11 -10.27 -4.08 21.36
C ILE A 11 -9.50 -5.34 21.04
N PHE A 12 -9.87 -6.43 21.71
CA PHE A 12 -9.28 -7.75 21.56
C PHE A 12 -10.24 -8.66 20.79
N LEU A 13 -9.76 -9.26 19.72
CA LEU A 13 -10.58 -9.98 18.74
C LEU A 13 -9.93 -11.32 18.37
N ASN A 14 -10.72 -12.38 18.41
CA ASN A 14 -10.33 -13.72 17.98
C ASN A 14 -10.92 -14.13 16.62
N ASP A 15 -11.66 -13.21 15.99
CA ASP A 15 -12.17 -13.39 14.63
C ASP A 15 -11.38 -12.50 13.64
N PRO A 16 -10.75 -13.07 12.60
CA PRO A 16 -9.98 -12.33 11.62
C PRO A 16 -10.80 -11.28 10.88
N ALA A 17 -12.07 -11.58 10.56
CA ALA A 17 -12.91 -10.65 9.82
C ALA A 17 -13.32 -9.44 10.69
N ALA A 18 -13.63 -9.67 11.96
CA ALA A 18 -13.90 -8.61 12.92
C ALA A 18 -12.66 -7.73 13.15
N ALA A 19 -11.46 -8.33 13.20
CA ALA A 19 -10.21 -7.59 13.32
C ALA A 19 -9.96 -6.70 12.09
N LEU A 20 -10.18 -7.22 10.89
CA LEU A 20 -10.09 -6.43 9.65
C LEU A 20 -11.11 -5.28 9.62
N LEU A 21 -12.36 -5.55 9.99
CA LEU A 21 -13.40 -4.52 10.03
C LEU A 21 -13.03 -3.37 10.98
N GLN A 22 -12.45 -3.69 12.14
CA GLN A 22 -11.98 -2.67 13.08
C GLN A 22 -10.82 -1.85 12.53
N VAL A 23 -9.86 -2.49 11.84
CA VAL A 23 -8.77 -1.79 11.13
C VAL A 23 -9.34 -0.83 10.08
N GLN A 24 -10.28 -1.30 9.26
CA GLN A 24 -10.94 -0.50 8.24
C GLN A 24 -11.64 0.72 8.84
N ARG A 25 -12.40 0.52 9.91
CA ARG A 25 -13.10 1.60 10.60
C ARG A 25 -12.13 2.67 11.11
N ILE A 26 -11.12 2.27 11.88
CA ILE A 26 -10.13 3.22 12.43
C ILE A 26 -9.43 3.98 11.30
N TYR A 27 -9.02 3.28 10.24
CA TYR A 27 -8.34 3.92 9.12
C TYR A 27 -9.24 4.93 8.40
N GLN A 28 -10.48 4.54 8.07
CA GLN A 28 -11.44 5.38 7.37
C GLN A 28 -11.81 6.62 8.18
N ASP A 29 -12.14 6.46 9.47
CA ASP A 29 -12.49 7.56 10.36
C ASP A 29 -11.33 8.57 10.45
N ASN A 30 -10.10 8.09 10.59
CA ASN A 30 -8.92 8.94 10.72
C ASN A 30 -8.54 9.65 9.41
N VAL A 31 -8.64 8.98 8.28
CA VAL A 31 -8.39 9.57 6.97
C VAL A 31 -9.45 10.61 6.62
N GLU A 32 -10.73 10.31 6.87
CA GLU A 32 -11.81 11.27 6.60
C GLU A 32 -11.71 12.50 7.51
N PHE A 33 -11.34 12.33 8.77
CA PHE A 33 -11.04 13.44 9.68
C PHE A 33 -9.95 14.38 9.10
N LEU A 34 -8.85 13.80 8.59
CA LEU A 34 -7.77 14.58 7.96
C LEU A 34 -8.23 15.29 6.69
N ARG A 35 -8.99 14.61 5.84
CA ARG A 35 -9.55 15.17 4.60
C ARG A 35 -10.50 16.33 4.90
N GLN A 36 -11.37 16.17 5.89
CA GLN A 36 -12.28 17.25 6.29
C GLN A 36 -11.50 18.46 6.83
N ALA A 37 -10.52 18.22 7.72
CA ALA A 37 -9.68 19.29 8.23
C ALA A 37 -8.91 20.01 7.11
N MET A 38 -8.46 19.28 6.08
CA MET A 38 -7.80 19.88 4.94
C MET A 38 -8.75 20.68 4.05
N ARG A 39 -9.98 20.20 3.80
CA ARG A 39 -11.00 20.99 3.11
C ARG A 39 -11.27 22.31 3.84
N ASP A 40 -11.42 22.26 5.17
CA ASP A 40 -11.62 23.46 5.99
C ASP A 40 -10.40 24.39 5.92
N PHE A 41 -9.20 23.83 5.94
CA PHE A 41 -7.95 24.58 5.81
C PHE A 41 -7.88 25.29 4.44
N VAL A 42 -8.16 24.60 3.34
CA VAL A 42 -8.20 25.18 1.98
C VAL A 42 -9.31 26.24 1.87
N GLY A 43 -10.45 26.03 2.50
CA GLY A 43 -11.59 26.95 2.53
C GLY A 43 -11.37 28.24 3.35
N GLY A 44 -10.16 28.42 3.91
CA GLY A 44 -9.82 29.65 4.65
C GLY A 44 -10.12 29.58 6.15
N GLY A 45 -10.41 28.39 6.69
CA GLY A 45 -10.61 28.19 8.13
C GLY A 45 -9.44 28.68 8.97
N ASP A 46 -9.72 29.11 10.21
CA ASP A 46 -8.70 29.53 11.16
C ASP A 46 -8.07 28.30 11.84
N PHE A 47 -6.78 28.10 11.59
CA PHE A 47 -5.94 27.07 12.21
C PHE A 47 -4.79 27.68 13.03
N THR A 48 -4.86 28.94 13.36
CA THR A 48 -3.88 29.62 14.21
C THR A 48 -3.76 28.87 15.53
N HIS A 49 -2.55 28.41 15.88
CA HIS A 49 -2.25 27.59 17.04
C HIS A 49 -2.96 26.21 17.10
N ALA A 50 -3.53 25.74 15.98
CA ALA A 50 -4.10 24.40 15.86
C ALA A 50 -3.07 23.41 15.29
N ARG A 51 -3.00 22.20 15.85
CA ARG A 51 -2.31 21.04 15.28
C ARG A 51 -3.33 19.96 15.03
N VAL A 52 -3.46 19.52 13.78
CA VAL A 52 -4.37 18.47 13.36
C VAL A 52 -3.58 17.17 13.22
N ARG A 53 -4.02 16.13 13.91
CA ARG A 53 -3.36 14.82 13.88
C ARG A 53 -4.36 13.70 13.93
N ALA A 54 -4.19 12.71 13.06
CA ALA A 54 -4.80 11.40 13.15
C ALA A 54 -3.71 10.34 12.93
N CYS A 55 -3.89 9.13 13.47
CA CYS A 55 -2.85 8.11 13.48
C CYS A 55 -3.32 6.84 12.78
N TYR A 56 -2.36 6.03 12.30
CA TYR A 56 -2.64 4.73 11.70
C TYR A 56 -3.25 3.76 12.71
N PRO A 57 -4.12 2.83 12.27
CA PRO A 57 -4.45 1.67 13.07
C PRO A 57 -3.21 0.77 13.28
N TYR A 58 -3.19 0.05 14.39
CA TYR A 58 -2.24 -1.02 14.62
C TYR A 58 -2.94 -2.35 14.88
N VAL A 59 -2.22 -3.42 14.62
CA VAL A 59 -2.52 -4.76 15.13
C VAL A 59 -1.37 -5.24 15.99
N ARG A 60 -1.71 -5.86 17.13
CA ARG A 60 -0.76 -6.41 18.09
C ARG A 60 -1.15 -7.83 18.47
N LEU A 61 -0.15 -8.70 18.56
CA LEU A 61 -0.28 -10.07 19.04
C LEU A 61 0.59 -10.25 20.30
N HIS A 62 0.02 -10.88 21.32
CA HIS A 62 0.74 -11.34 22.50
C HIS A 62 0.90 -12.84 22.45
N THR A 63 2.14 -13.32 22.47
CA THR A 63 2.44 -14.76 22.52
C THR A 63 3.12 -15.13 23.83
N HIS A 64 2.66 -16.20 24.49
CA HIS A 64 3.26 -16.70 25.73
C HIS A 64 4.22 -17.85 25.49
N SER A 65 4.00 -18.61 24.42
CA SER A 65 4.87 -19.69 23.98
C SER A 65 4.64 -19.95 22.49
N VAL A 66 5.62 -20.54 21.82
CA VAL A 66 5.37 -21.16 20.52
C VAL A 66 4.55 -22.41 20.80
N SER A 67 3.23 -22.33 20.72
CA SER A 67 2.36 -23.46 20.99
C SER A 67 2.54 -24.51 19.89
N ARG A 68 3.30 -25.56 20.18
CA ARG A 68 3.27 -26.81 19.42
C ARG A 68 2.06 -27.66 19.86
N GLN A 69 0.89 -27.08 19.98
CA GLN A 69 -0.32 -27.85 20.24
C GLN A 69 -0.88 -28.37 18.93
N GLY A 70 -0.69 -29.67 18.72
CA GLY A 70 -1.25 -30.39 17.58
C GLY A 70 -0.28 -30.61 16.44
N SER A 71 -0.41 -31.76 15.80
CA SER A 71 0.41 -32.34 14.76
C SER A 71 0.43 -31.61 13.39
N SER A 72 -0.01 -30.38 13.33
CA SER A 72 0.14 -29.55 12.15
C SER A 72 1.37 -28.66 12.30
N GLN A 73 2.37 -28.88 11.46
CA GLN A 73 3.44 -27.91 11.30
C GLN A 73 2.81 -26.53 11.01
N PRO A 74 3.36 -25.44 11.60
CA PRO A 74 2.93 -24.11 11.23
C PRO A 74 2.89 -23.98 9.72
N THR A 75 1.86 -23.39 9.15
CA THR A 75 1.75 -23.21 7.70
C THR A 75 2.75 -22.17 7.26
N ASN A 76 4.04 -22.55 7.22
CA ASN A 76 5.19 -21.71 6.92
C ASN A 76 5.28 -21.26 5.46
N ARG A 77 4.25 -21.51 4.67
CA ARG A 77 4.29 -21.10 3.24
C ARG A 77 4.33 -19.59 3.04
N LEU A 78 3.92 -18.84 4.08
CA LEU A 78 4.00 -17.39 4.07
C LEU A 78 4.70 -16.99 5.37
N SER A 79 5.85 -16.36 5.27
CA SER A 79 6.69 -15.91 6.39
C SER A 79 6.03 -14.90 7.33
N TYR A 80 4.83 -14.48 7.00
CA TYR A 80 4.02 -13.55 7.76
C TYR A 80 2.98 -14.28 8.59
N GLY A 81 2.14 -14.29 9.17
CA GLY A 81 1.19 -15.11 9.92
C GLY A 81 1.83 -16.02 10.98
N PHE A 82 3.14 -15.82 11.28
CA PHE A 82 3.88 -16.57 12.28
C PHE A 82 4.95 -15.72 12.96
N VAL A 83 5.10 -15.85 14.28
CA VAL A 83 6.18 -15.24 15.07
C VAL A 83 6.94 -16.31 15.84
N ALA A 84 8.28 -16.20 15.88
CA ALA A 84 9.17 -17.29 16.29
C ALA A 84 9.34 -17.44 17.80
N GLY A 85 8.75 -16.59 18.63
CA GLY A 85 8.99 -16.61 20.07
C GLY A 85 7.89 -16.00 20.91
N PRO A 86 8.00 -16.09 22.24
CA PRO A 86 7.12 -15.37 23.13
C PRO A 86 7.42 -13.87 23.08
N GLY A 87 6.39 -13.05 23.28
CA GLY A 87 6.56 -11.60 23.28
C GLY A 87 5.34 -10.84 22.80
N ARG A 88 5.56 -9.56 22.64
CA ARG A 88 4.59 -8.63 22.07
C ARG A 88 5.07 -8.22 20.68
N PHE A 89 4.24 -8.46 19.69
CA PHE A 89 4.50 -8.17 18.28
C PHE A 89 3.47 -7.19 17.74
N GLU A 90 3.92 -6.17 17.01
CA GLU A 90 3.04 -5.09 16.55
C GLU A 90 3.43 -4.60 15.16
N THR A 91 2.45 -4.15 14.41
CA THR A 91 2.66 -3.35 13.19
C THR A 91 1.54 -2.34 13.01
N THR A 92 1.84 -1.23 12.36
CA THR A 92 0.84 -0.28 11.86
C THR A 92 0.37 -0.67 10.48
N LEU A 93 -0.90 -0.39 10.17
CA LEU A 93 -1.56 -0.80 8.94
C LEU A 93 -2.09 0.41 8.18
N THR A 94 -2.09 0.31 6.84
CA THR A 94 -2.63 1.34 5.95
C THR A 94 -3.40 0.70 4.80
N ARG A 95 -4.19 1.49 4.08
CA ARG A 95 -4.89 1.11 2.85
C ARG A 95 -5.59 -0.26 2.94
N PRO A 96 -6.49 -0.45 3.91
CA PRO A 96 -7.22 -1.72 4.03
C PRO A 96 -8.16 -1.99 2.84
N ASP A 97 -8.45 -0.97 2.01
CA ASP A 97 -9.09 -1.10 0.70
C ASP A 97 -8.22 -1.87 -0.30
N LEU A 98 -6.92 -1.65 -0.29
CA LEU A 98 -5.94 -2.31 -1.17
C LEU A 98 -5.44 -3.65 -0.61
N TYR A 99 -5.26 -3.72 0.71
CA TYR A 99 -4.63 -4.85 1.40
C TYR A 99 -5.60 -5.73 2.18
N GLY A 100 -6.91 -5.51 2.11
CA GLY A 100 -7.89 -6.19 2.96
C GLY A 100 -7.79 -7.70 2.92
N ASP A 101 -7.73 -8.30 1.74
CA ASP A 101 -7.61 -9.76 1.57
C ASP A 101 -6.29 -10.29 2.16
N TYR A 102 -5.19 -9.55 1.96
CA TYR A 102 -3.91 -9.89 2.55
C TYR A 102 -3.96 -9.82 4.08
N TYR A 103 -4.53 -8.75 4.65
CA TYR A 103 -4.65 -8.61 6.11
C TYR A 103 -5.54 -9.71 6.70
N LEU A 104 -6.65 -10.02 6.06
CA LEU A 104 -7.56 -11.08 6.49
C LEU A 104 -6.83 -12.43 6.57
N GLU A 105 -6.05 -12.77 5.55
CA GLU A 105 -5.28 -14.01 5.52
C GLU A 105 -4.18 -14.02 6.60
N GLN A 106 -3.49 -12.90 6.82
CA GLN A 106 -2.48 -12.80 7.87
C GLN A 106 -3.08 -12.93 9.28
N PHE A 107 -4.22 -12.28 9.53
CA PHE A 107 -4.92 -12.39 10.82
C PHE A 107 -5.39 -13.83 11.07
N ARG A 108 -5.93 -14.48 10.04
CA ARG A 108 -6.32 -15.90 10.11
C ARG A 108 -5.12 -16.79 10.48
N LEU A 109 -3.98 -16.60 9.82
CA LEU A 109 -2.76 -17.38 10.06
C LEU A 109 -2.19 -17.11 11.47
N LEU A 110 -2.15 -15.85 11.92
CA LEU A 110 -1.67 -15.49 13.26
C LEU A 110 -2.51 -16.18 14.34
N LEU A 111 -3.84 -16.10 14.24
CA LEU A 111 -4.74 -16.74 15.20
C LEU A 111 -4.65 -18.27 15.14
N ALA A 112 -4.54 -18.85 13.94
CA ALA A 112 -4.38 -20.29 13.78
C ALA A 112 -3.05 -20.83 14.33
N ASN A 113 -1.96 -20.08 14.17
CA ASN A 113 -0.62 -20.52 14.60
C ASN A 113 -0.36 -20.25 16.09
N HIS A 114 -0.94 -19.20 16.66
CA HIS A 114 -0.62 -18.77 18.03
C HIS A 114 -1.81 -18.85 18.99
N GLY A 115 -3.04 -18.91 18.47
CA GLY A 115 -4.24 -18.79 19.29
C GLY A 115 -4.39 -17.38 19.89
N GLY A 116 -5.28 -17.26 20.88
CA GLY A 116 -5.48 -15.99 21.60
C GLY A 116 -6.29 -14.96 20.81
N GLU A 117 -5.92 -13.70 20.96
CA GLU A 117 -6.63 -12.56 20.41
C GLU A 117 -5.66 -11.58 19.76
N LEU A 118 -6.13 -10.88 18.74
CA LEU A 118 -5.47 -9.72 18.15
C LEU A 118 -5.99 -8.47 18.86
N GLU A 119 -5.08 -7.66 19.39
CA GLU A 119 -5.38 -6.31 19.86
C GLU A 119 -5.35 -5.34 18.67
N VAL A 120 -6.47 -4.66 18.42
CA VAL A 120 -6.60 -3.67 17.34
C VAL A 120 -6.97 -2.31 17.93
N GLY A 121 -6.22 -1.29 17.58
CA GLY A 121 -6.42 0.06 18.09
C GLY A 121 -5.77 1.14 17.22
N THR A 122 -5.83 2.39 17.67
CA THR A 122 -5.15 3.52 17.06
C THR A 122 -3.73 3.62 17.60
N SER A 123 -2.74 3.64 16.70
CA SER A 123 -1.32 3.78 17.06
C SER A 123 -0.96 5.22 17.47
N THR A 124 0.31 5.41 17.84
CA THR A 124 0.88 6.75 18.02
C THR A 124 1.53 7.30 16.75
N GLN A 125 1.60 6.49 15.67
CA GLN A 125 2.21 6.87 14.41
C GLN A 125 1.24 7.73 13.60
N PRO A 126 1.52 9.03 13.36
CA PRO A 126 0.63 9.91 12.62
C PRO A 126 0.54 9.53 11.14
N ILE A 127 -0.63 9.74 10.57
CA ILE A 127 -0.86 9.69 9.12
C ILE A 127 -0.43 11.05 8.54
N PRO A 128 0.62 11.12 7.71
CA PRO A 128 0.95 12.34 7.00
C PRO A 128 -0.20 12.81 6.12
N ILE A 129 -0.47 14.12 6.11
CA ILE A 129 -1.62 14.67 5.38
C ILE A 129 -1.60 14.28 3.90
N HIS A 130 -0.41 14.20 3.27
CA HIS A 130 -0.23 13.82 1.87
C HIS A 130 -0.67 12.38 1.57
N PHE A 131 -0.72 11.49 2.56
CA PHE A 131 -1.14 10.10 2.39
C PHE A 131 -2.64 9.89 2.65
N SER A 132 -3.34 10.94 3.09
CA SER A 132 -4.79 10.91 3.28
C SER A 132 -5.58 11.30 2.02
N PHE A 133 -4.94 11.91 1.00
CA PHE A 133 -5.63 12.38 -0.20
C PHE A 133 -6.08 11.23 -1.10
N ALA A 134 -7.24 11.42 -1.73
CA ALA A 134 -7.66 10.60 -2.85
C ALA A 134 -6.84 10.93 -4.09
N GLU A 135 -6.90 10.06 -5.10
CA GLU A 135 -6.10 10.15 -6.32
C GLU A 135 -6.23 11.48 -7.08
N HIS A 136 -7.39 12.14 -6.94
CA HIS A 136 -7.77 13.34 -7.67
C HIS A 136 -7.68 14.63 -6.86
N ASP A 137 -7.27 14.55 -5.60
CA ASP A 137 -7.17 15.71 -4.72
C ASP A 137 -5.88 16.52 -5.02
N HIS A 138 -5.92 17.43 -5.98
CA HIS A 138 -4.84 18.38 -6.26
C HIS A 138 -4.85 19.58 -5.30
N VAL A 139 -4.90 19.31 -4.02
CA VAL A 139 -5.10 20.33 -2.97
C VAL A 139 -3.97 21.36 -2.93
N GLU A 140 -2.74 20.94 -3.16
CA GLU A 140 -1.58 21.85 -3.09
C GLU A 140 -1.58 22.92 -4.19
N GLY A 141 -2.17 22.65 -5.35
CA GLY A 141 -2.27 23.60 -6.46
C GLY A 141 -3.19 24.76 -6.17
N SER A 142 -4.14 24.61 -5.26
CA SER A 142 -5.13 25.64 -4.88
C SER A 142 -4.67 26.55 -3.75
N LEU A 143 -3.54 26.26 -3.08
CA LEU A 143 -3.00 27.04 -1.97
C LEU A 143 -1.99 28.09 -2.44
N ASP A 144 -2.11 29.31 -1.89
CA ASP A 144 -1.05 30.31 -2.02
C ASP A 144 0.23 29.90 -1.27
N VAL A 145 1.34 30.61 -1.53
CA VAL A 145 2.66 30.27 -0.97
C VAL A 145 2.67 30.33 0.56
N ALA A 146 1.99 31.31 1.16
CA ALA A 146 1.97 31.50 2.60
C ALA A 146 1.16 30.37 3.28
N ARG A 147 -0.01 30.04 2.69
CA ARG A 147 -0.86 28.97 3.22
C ARG A 147 -0.20 27.61 3.06
N ARG A 148 0.49 27.35 1.96
CA ARG A 148 1.28 26.13 1.75
C ARG A 148 2.42 26.01 2.78
N ALA A 149 3.11 27.10 3.09
CA ALA A 149 4.12 27.12 4.13
C ALA A 149 3.52 26.84 5.53
N PHE A 150 2.34 27.39 5.83
CA PHE A 150 1.63 27.21 7.07
C PHE A 150 1.08 25.78 7.27
N MET A 151 0.79 25.06 6.19
CA MET A 151 0.29 23.67 6.24
C MET A 151 1.17 22.75 7.10
N ARG A 152 2.50 22.90 7.09
CA ARG A 152 3.44 22.10 7.89
C ARG A 152 3.32 22.36 9.40
N ASP A 153 2.81 23.52 9.78
CA ASP A 153 2.61 23.85 11.19
C ASP A 153 1.30 23.27 11.72
N VAL A 154 0.36 23.02 10.82
CA VAL A 154 -0.97 22.49 11.12
C VAL A 154 -1.04 20.97 11.05
N PHE A 155 -0.45 20.34 10.04
CA PHE A 155 -0.55 18.92 9.77
C PHE A 155 0.78 18.19 9.94
N ASP A 156 0.71 16.87 10.17
CA ASP A 156 1.88 16.01 10.10
C ASP A 156 2.28 15.78 8.63
N LEU A 157 3.58 15.95 8.35
CA LEU A 157 4.19 15.70 7.05
C LEU A 157 4.92 14.36 7.04
N PRO A 158 5.25 13.81 5.85
CA PRO A 158 6.06 12.61 5.75
C PRO A 158 7.39 12.75 6.50
N ASP A 159 7.66 11.83 7.42
CA ASP A 159 8.90 11.74 8.18
C ASP A 159 9.74 10.57 7.67
N LEU A 160 10.89 10.87 7.07
CA LEU A 160 11.78 9.86 6.51
C LEU A 160 12.32 8.88 7.56
N THR A 161 12.41 9.30 8.83
CA THR A 161 12.86 8.41 9.91
C THR A 161 11.85 7.32 10.24
N ALA A 162 10.56 7.57 9.98
CA ALA A 162 9.49 6.58 10.13
C ALA A 162 9.34 5.66 8.90
N MET A 163 10.11 5.91 7.85
CA MET A 163 10.03 5.23 6.55
C MET A 163 11.30 4.45 6.21
N ASP A 164 12.18 4.23 7.17
CA ASP A 164 13.40 3.48 6.95
C ASP A 164 13.13 1.97 6.73
N ASP A 165 14.11 1.27 6.20
CA ASP A 165 14.04 -0.16 5.92
C ASP A 165 14.71 -1.01 7.01
N GLY A 166 14.90 -0.47 8.21
CA GLY A 166 15.61 -1.15 9.31
C GLY A 166 15.02 -2.53 9.63
N ILE A 167 13.67 -2.64 9.64
CA ILE A 167 12.99 -3.92 9.86
C ILE A 167 13.25 -4.87 8.69
N ALA A 168 13.04 -4.42 7.46
CA ALA A 168 13.21 -5.25 6.26
C ALA A 168 14.67 -5.69 6.05
N ASN A 169 15.62 -4.84 6.44
CA ASN A 169 17.06 -5.12 6.35
C ASN A 169 17.61 -5.90 7.56
N GLY A 170 16.79 -6.15 8.60
CA GLY A 170 17.20 -6.84 9.80
C GLY A 170 18.16 -6.04 10.70
N THR A 171 18.17 -4.72 10.58
CA THR A 171 18.99 -3.81 11.39
C THR A 171 18.19 -3.12 12.51
N HIS A 172 16.88 -3.33 12.55
CA HIS A 172 16.02 -2.81 13.61
C HIS A 172 16.21 -3.58 14.92
N GLU A 173 16.56 -2.86 15.98
CA GLU A 173 16.65 -3.41 17.34
C GLU A 173 15.56 -2.80 18.20
N PRO A 174 14.55 -3.57 18.65
CA PRO A 174 13.51 -3.09 19.54
C PRO A 174 14.11 -2.58 20.86
N ARG A 175 13.66 -1.42 21.32
CA ARG A 175 14.07 -0.87 22.63
C ARG A 175 13.45 -1.70 23.77
N PRO A 176 14.01 -1.67 24.98
CA PRO A 176 13.39 -2.31 26.14
C PRO A 176 11.93 -1.86 26.33
N GLY A 177 11.01 -2.82 26.33
CA GLY A 177 9.56 -2.56 26.45
C GLY A 177 8.83 -2.22 25.16
N GLU A 178 9.53 -2.08 24.05
CA GLU A 178 8.94 -1.95 22.71
C GLU A 178 8.43 -3.30 22.20
N ALA A 179 7.39 -3.29 21.37
CA ALA A 179 6.93 -4.49 20.70
C ALA A 179 7.89 -4.87 19.55
N HIS A 180 8.05 -6.17 19.32
CA HIS A 180 8.77 -6.66 18.15
C HIS A 180 7.99 -6.37 16.87
N PRO A 181 8.65 -6.14 15.72
CA PRO A 181 7.96 -5.97 14.46
C PRO A 181 7.13 -7.20 14.08
N LEU A 182 5.88 -6.97 13.68
CA LEU A 182 4.99 -8.01 13.17
C LEU A 182 5.00 -8.08 11.63
N SER A 183 5.50 -7.06 10.95
CA SER A 183 5.65 -7.03 9.49
C SER A 183 6.94 -6.36 9.07
N LEU A 184 7.38 -6.62 7.82
CA LEU A 184 8.59 -6.02 7.26
C LEU A 184 8.46 -4.51 6.99
N PHE A 185 7.24 -4.04 6.73
CA PHE A 185 6.97 -2.65 6.37
C PHE A 185 5.90 -2.07 7.28
N THR A 186 6.18 -0.92 7.88
CA THR A 186 5.21 -0.13 8.64
C THR A 186 4.29 0.65 7.70
N ALA A 187 3.14 1.12 8.20
CA ALA A 187 2.20 1.90 7.41
C ALA A 187 2.83 3.14 6.72
N PRO A 188 3.64 3.97 7.39
CA PRO A 188 4.30 5.09 6.73
C PRO A 188 5.21 4.66 5.58
N ARG A 189 5.94 3.54 5.75
CA ARG A 189 6.82 3.00 4.71
C ARG A 189 6.03 2.49 3.50
N VAL A 190 4.88 1.86 3.75
CA VAL A 190 3.96 1.42 2.69
C VAL A 190 3.43 2.62 1.92
N ASP A 191 2.83 3.60 2.59
CA ASP A 191 2.24 4.78 1.94
C ASP A 191 3.27 5.57 1.14
N TYR A 192 4.48 5.74 1.68
CA TYR A 192 5.59 6.35 0.94
C TYR A 192 5.87 5.60 -0.37
N SER A 193 5.94 4.28 -0.32
CA SER A 193 6.17 3.46 -1.51
C SER A 193 5.03 3.56 -2.53
N LEU A 194 3.78 3.56 -2.08
CA LEU A 194 2.63 3.71 -2.98
C LEU A 194 2.67 5.05 -3.73
N GLN A 195 3.03 6.15 -3.05
CA GLN A 195 3.22 7.46 -3.69
C GLN A 195 4.38 7.44 -4.69
N ARG A 196 5.50 6.79 -4.34
CA ARG A 196 6.65 6.66 -5.25
C ARG A 196 6.33 5.80 -6.47
N LEU A 197 5.57 4.71 -6.30
CA LEU A 197 5.11 3.89 -7.42
C LEU A 197 4.30 4.71 -8.41
N ARG A 198 3.30 5.46 -7.92
CA ARG A 198 2.52 6.36 -8.77
C ARG A 198 3.40 7.35 -9.53
N HIS A 199 4.35 7.96 -8.85
CA HIS A 199 5.28 8.93 -9.47
C HIS A 199 6.15 8.28 -10.56
N TYR A 200 6.71 7.10 -10.28
CA TYR A 200 7.63 6.44 -11.22
C TYR A 200 6.93 5.76 -12.38
N THR A 201 5.77 5.16 -12.14
CA THR A 201 5.09 4.34 -13.17
C THR A 201 4.00 5.09 -13.92
N GLY A 202 3.54 6.21 -13.36
CA GLY A 202 2.41 6.96 -13.91
C GLY A 202 1.07 6.23 -13.80
N THR A 203 1.00 5.21 -12.95
CA THR A 203 -0.21 4.42 -12.71
C THR A 203 -0.49 4.30 -11.22
N ALA A 204 -1.77 4.20 -10.87
CA ALA A 204 -2.18 4.03 -9.48
C ALA A 204 -1.80 2.64 -8.95
N PRO A 205 -1.41 2.52 -7.66
CA PRO A 205 -1.04 1.23 -7.06
C PRO A 205 -2.13 0.16 -7.13
N GLU A 206 -3.38 0.55 -7.21
CA GLU A 206 -4.56 -0.31 -7.31
C GLU A 206 -4.56 -1.18 -8.57
N TRP A 207 -3.90 -0.72 -9.64
CA TRP A 207 -3.81 -1.44 -10.90
C TRP A 207 -2.77 -2.56 -10.91
N PHE A 208 -1.81 -2.54 -9.97
CA PHE A 208 -0.75 -3.54 -9.92
C PHE A 208 -1.31 -4.95 -9.69
N GLN A 209 -0.76 -5.89 -10.45
CA GLN A 209 -1.12 -7.30 -10.40
C GLN A 209 -0.07 -8.11 -9.63
N ASN A 210 -0.42 -9.33 -9.21
CA ASN A 210 0.43 -10.15 -8.36
C ASN A 210 1.65 -10.77 -9.06
N PHE A 211 1.72 -10.71 -10.39
CA PHE A 211 2.88 -11.13 -11.16
C PHE A 211 3.51 -9.92 -11.85
N VAL A 212 4.78 -9.65 -11.53
CA VAL A 212 5.47 -8.46 -12.01
C VAL A 212 6.62 -8.83 -12.93
N LEU A 213 6.62 -8.25 -14.12
CA LEU A 213 7.70 -8.37 -15.11
C LEU A 213 8.44 -7.04 -15.18
N PHE A 214 9.75 -7.08 -15.09
CA PHE A 214 10.61 -5.92 -15.30
C PHE A 214 11.37 -6.09 -16.63
N THR A 215 11.54 -5.01 -17.36
CA THR A 215 12.36 -4.98 -18.55
C THR A 215 13.00 -3.61 -18.74
N ASN A 216 14.11 -3.56 -19.46
CA ASN A 216 14.71 -2.33 -19.97
C ASN A 216 14.61 -2.22 -21.50
N TYR A 217 13.86 -3.12 -22.13
CA TYR A 217 13.71 -3.16 -23.58
C TYR A 217 12.31 -2.71 -24.01
N GLN A 218 12.23 -1.64 -24.76
CA GLN A 218 10.96 -1.12 -25.28
C GLN A 218 10.22 -2.15 -26.13
N PHE A 219 10.94 -2.99 -26.86
CA PHE A 219 10.34 -4.08 -27.65
C PHE A 219 9.41 -4.99 -26.84
N TYR A 220 9.79 -5.38 -25.62
CA TYR A 220 8.92 -6.22 -24.78
C TYR A 220 7.69 -5.46 -24.28
N ILE A 221 7.82 -4.16 -24.03
CA ILE A 221 6.70 -3.30 -23.67
C ILE A 221 5.70 -3.21 -24.83
N ASP A 222 6.20 -2.97 -26.04
CA ASP A 222 5.35 -2.84 -27.25
C ASP A 222 4.59 -4.15 -27.51
N GLU A 223 5.23 -5.31 -27.36
CA GLU A 223 4.59 -6.61 -27.52
C GLU A 223 3.58 -6.88 -26.39
N PHE A 224 3.86 -6.46 -25.17
CA PHE A 224 2.92 -6.59 -24.04
C PHE A 224 1.66 -5.75 -24.26
N ILE A 225 1.81 -4.51 -24.74
CA ILE A 225 0.68 -3.63 -25.07
C ILE A 225 -0.16 -4.26 -26.20
N LYS A 226 0.48 -4.75 -27.28
CA LYS A 226 -0.21 -5.44 -28.37
C LYS A 226 -0.98 -6.66 -27.89
N LEU A 227 -0.37 -7.49 -27.04
CA LEU A 227 -1.03 -8.62 -26.40
C LEU A 227 -2.26 -8.16 -25.60
N GLY A 228 -2.09 -7.15 -24.77
CA GLY A 228 -3.18 -6.62 -23.95
C GLY A 228 -4.34 -6.09 -24.78
N HIS A 229 -4.08 -5.32 -25.83
CA HIS A 229 -5.13 -4.83 -26.73
C HIS A 229 -5.83 -5.99 -27.48
N ALA A 230 -5.07 -7.01 -27.89
CA ALA A 230 -5.64 -8.21 -28.52
C ALA A 230 -6.53 -9.00 -27.55
N GLU A 231 -6.16 -9.08 -26.27
CA GLU A 231 -6.98 -9.71 -25.24
C GLU A 231 -8.26 -8.89 -24.96
N MET A 232 -8.19 -7.57 -24.98
CA MET A 232 -9.38 -6.72 -24.79
C MET A 232 -10.41 -6.86 -25.92
N ALA A 233 -9.98 -7.23 -27.11
CA ALA A 233 -10.88 -7.49 -28.24
C ALA A 233 -11.64 -8.84 -28.14
N LYS A 234 -11.23 -9.76 -27.25
CA LYS A 234 -11.85 -11.08 -27.06
C LYS A 234 -12.91 -11.01 -25.95
N PRO A 235 -14.18 -11.29 -26.23
CA PRO A 235 -15.24 -11.27 -25.21
C PRO A 235 -15.06 -12.30 -24.10
N ASP A 236 -14.34 -13.40 -24.38
CA ASP A 236 -14.08 -14.54 -23.48
C ASP A 236 -12.68 -14.52 -22.84
N SER A 237 -11.91 -13.45 -23.02
CA SER A 237 -10.61 -13.32 -22.37
C SER A 237 -10.73 -13.40 -20.83
N GLU A 238 -9.78 -14.02 -20.18
CA GLU A 238 -9.67 -14.03 -18.71
C GLU A 238 -9.25 -12.67 -18.16
N TYR A 239 -8.69 -11.81 -19.00
CA TYR A 239 -8.32 -10.45 -18.62
C TYR A 239 -9.52 -9.50 -18.76
N ILE A 240 -9.66 -8.59 -17.82
CA ILE A 240 -10.80 -7.66 -17.72
C ILE A 240 -10.46 -6.26 -18.23
N ALA A 241 -9.19 -5.88 -18.16
CA ALA A 241 -8.70 -4.57 -18.63
C ALA A 241 -7.20 -4.61 -18.90
N ILE A 242 -6.72 -3.68 -19.75
CA ILE A 242 -5.34 -3.22 -19.76
C ILE A 242 -5.29 -1.77 -19.29
N VAL A 243 -4.32 -1.46 -18.42
CA VAL A 243 -4.09 -0.10 -17.91
C VAL A 243 -2.69 0.35 -18.31
N GLU A 244 -2.60 1.55 -18.86
CA GLU A 244 -1.38 2.19 -19.33
C GLU A 244 -1.06 3.46 -18.51
N PRO A 245 0.16 4.03 -18.63
CA PRO A 245 0.54 5.26 -17.93
C PRO A 245 -0.45 6.40 -18.12
N GLY A 246 -0.74 7.12 -17.02
CA GLY A 246 -1.81 8.10 -16.92
C GLY A 246 -3.14 7.50 -16.53
N ASN A 247 -3.15 6.25 -16.05
CA ASN A 247 -4.35 5.48 -15.71
C ASN A 247 -5.32 5.32 -16.90
N VAL A 248 -4.77 5.25 -18.12
CA VAL A 248 -5.57 4.99 -19.32
C VAL A 248 -6.06 3.55 -19.29
N VAL A 249 -7.36 3.34 -19.19
CA VAL A 249 -7.97 2.03 -19.05
C VAL A 249 -8.71 1.64 -20.32
N MET A 250 -8.33 0.50 -20.91
CA MET A 250 -9.10 -0.18 -21.95
C MET A 250 -9.70 -1.45 -21.35
N ARG A 251 -11.01 -1.57 -21.40
CA ARG A 251 -11.75 -2.72 -20.87
C ARG A 251 -11.99 -3.76 -21.96
N ARG A 252 -12.15 -5.01 -21.54
CA ARG A 252 -12.53 -6.10 -22.40
C ARG A 252 -13.88 -5.85 -23.07
N ALA A 253 -14.00 -6.20 -24.34
CA ALA A 253 -15.24 -6.13 -25.10
C ALA A 253 -16.36 -6.95 -24.42
N GLY A 254 -17.56 -6.41 -24.35
CA GLY A 254 -18.73 -7.07 -23.76
C GLY A 254 -18.77 -7.10 -22.23
N LEU A 255 -17.80 -6.49 -21.53
CA LEU A 255 -17.85 -6.36 -20.07
C LEU A 255 -18.82 -5.25 -19.69
N ASN A 256 -19.99 -5.62 -19.13
CA ASN A 256 -20.90 -4.68 -18.48
C ASN A 256 -20.34 -4.29 -17.11
N ALA A 257 -19.41 -3.36 -17.10
CA ALA A 257 -18.86 -2.83 -15.86
C ALA A 257 -19.40 -1.42 -15.65
N GLU A 258 -19.63 -1.06 -14.37
CA GLU A 258 -19.85 0.34 -14.00
C GLU A 258 -18.76 1.22 -14.65
N PRO A 259 -19.14 2.40 -15.18
CA PRO A 259 -18.14 3.32 -15.71
C PRO A 259 -17.06 3.56 -14.64
N ILE A 260 -15.80 3.43 -15.02
CA ILE A 260 -14.75 4.06 -14.22
C ILE A 260 -14.96 5.54 -14.46
N ASP A 261 -15.33 6.28 -13.41
CA ASP A 261 -15.68 7.70 -13.49
C ASP A 261 -14.57 8.57 -14.05
N GLU A 262 -13.37 8.03 -14.22
CA GLU A 262 -12.23 8.71 -14.80
C GLU A 262 -11.42 7.77 -15.70
N LEU A 263 -11.69 7.86 -16.98
CA LEU A 263 -10.73 7.44 -17.99
C LEU A 263 -9.50 8.35 -17.84
N GLY A 264 -8.39 7.79 -17.41
CA GLY A 264 -7.12 8.50 -17.33
C GLY A 264 -6.72 9.11 -18.69
N HIS A 265 -5.77 10.01 -18.67
CA HIS A 265 -5.27 10.64 -19.88
C HIS A 265 -3.81 10.26 -20.10
N ALA A 266 -3.49 9.85 -21.31
CA ALA A 266 -2.11 9.59 -21.69
C ALA A 266 -1.24 10.81 -21.37
N PRO A 267 -0.17 10.64 -20.58
CA PRO A 267 0.68 11.76 -20.21
C PRO A 267 1.44 12.28 -21.45
N PRO A 268 1.68 13.59 -21.56
CA PRO A 268 2.41 14.16 -22.69
C PRO A 268 3.87 13.66 -22.75
N ARG A 269 4.39 13.16 -21.66
CA ARG A 269 5.69 12.48 -21.55
C ARG A 269 5.55 11.30 -20.61
N LEU A 270 6.04 10.14 -21.04
CA LEU A 270 6.06 8.95 -20.20
C LEU A 270 6.84 9.20 -18.90
N PRO A 271 6.39 8.63 -17.78
CA PRO A 271 7.12 8.66 -16.52
C PRO A 271 8.46 7.90 -16.65
N GLN A 272 9.28 8.01 -15.61
CA GLN A 272 10.64 7.47 -15.65
C GLN A 272 10.67 5.93 -15.80
N MET A 273 9.73 5.24 -15.21
CA MET A 273 9.61 3.78 -15.23
C MET A 273 8.15 3.36 -15.48
N PRO A 274 7.63 3.61 -16.71
CA PRO A 274 6.21 3.42 -17.00
C PRO A 274 5.74 2.00 -16.70
N GLY A 275 4.58 1.92 -16.04
CA GLY A 275 3.92 0.67 -15.68
C GLY A 275 2.73 0.37 -16.58
N TYR A 276 2.53 -0.90 -16.89
CA TYR A 276 1.44 -1.42 -17.73
C TYR A 276 0.83 -2.62 -17.02
N HIS A 277 -0.50 -2.69 -16.94
CA HIS A 277 -1.18 -3.70 -16.15
C HIS A 277 -2.22 -4.43 -17.00
N LEU A 278 -2.01 -5.72 -17.22
CA LEU A 278 -2.99 -6.62 -17.84
C LEU A 278 -3.74 -7.33 -16.72
N MET A 279 -4.96 -6.86 -16.45
CA MET A 279 -5.68 -7.11 -15.23
C MET A 279 -6.56 -8.36 -15.28
N ARG A 280 -6.55 -9.12 -14.17
CA ARG A 280 -7.59 -10.10 -13.82
C ARG A 280 -8.36 -9.63 -12.57
N ALA A 281 -9.59 -10.10 -12.43
CA ALA A 281 -10.45 -9.69 -11.32
C ALA A 281 -9.90 -10.06 -9.94
N ASP A 282 -9.16 -11.16 -9.83
CA ASP A 282 -8.53 -11.69 -8.63
C ASP A 282 -7.08 -11.20 -8.44
N ARG A 283 -6.65 -10.21 -9.24
CA ARG A 283 -5.28 -9.67 -9.27
C ARG A 283 -4.20 -10.69 -9.70
N SER A 284 -4.58 -11.86 -10.23
CA SER A 284 -3.62 -12.84 -10.80
C SER A 284 -3.12 -12.47 -12.19
N GLY A 285 -3.39 -11.26 -12.65
CA GLY A 285 -2.87 -10.71 -13.90
C GLY A 285 -1.39 -10.34 -13.83
N ILE A 286 -0.94 -9.59 -14.82
CA ILE A 286 0.48 -9.26 -15.03
C ILE A 286 0.67 -7.75 -15.01
N THR A 287 1.61 -7.27 -14.22
CA THR A 287 2.16 -5.91 -14.34
C THR A 287 3.51 -5.99 -15.05
N MET A 288 3.72 -5.16 -16.07
CA MET A 288 5.01 -4.98 -16.71
C MET A 288 5.52 -3.55 -16.47
N VAL A 289 6.78 -3.43 -16.04
CA VAL A 289 7.41 -2.13 -15.77
C VAL A 289 8.66 -1.99 -16.62
N ASN A 290 8.74 -0.90 -17.39
CA ASN A 290 9.97 -0.51 -18.05
C ASN A 290 10.87 0.23 -17.06
N ILE A 291 11.90 -0.42 -16.56
CA ILE A 291 12.80 0.15 -15.54
C ILE A 291 13.90 1.04 -16.13
N GLY A 292 13.96 1.17 -17.46
CA GLY A 292 15.09 1.83 -18.12
C GLY A 292 16.41 1.10 -17.87
N VAL A 293 17.52 1.81 -17.93
CA VAL A 293 18.86 1.24 -17.83
C VAL A 293 19.49 1.55 -16.47
N GLY A 294 20.13 0.54 -15.91
CA GLY A 294 20.98 0.68 -14.73
C GLY A 294 20.45 0.04 -13.44
N PRO A 295 21.35 -0.43 -12.58
CA PRO A 295 21.00 -1.14 -11.34
C PRO A 295 20.28 -0.25 -10.32
N ALA A 296 20.53 1.06 -10.35
CA ALA A 296 19.87 1.99 -9.44
C ALA A 296 18.35 2.05 -9.69
N ASN A 297 17.92 2.06 -10.97
CA ASN A 297 16.50 2.03 -11.31
C ASN A 297 15.85 0.70 -10.90
N ALA A 298 16.53 -0.42 -11.15
CA ALA A 298 16.05 -1.74 -10.73
C ALA A 298 15.85 -1.77 -9.21
N LYS A 299 16.85 -1.34 -8.43
CA LYS A 299 16.74 -1.27 -6.96
C LYS A 299 15.56 -0.39 -6.54
N THR A 300 15.48 0.83 -7.06
CA THR A 300 14.43 1.78 -6.66
C THR A 300 13.03 1.23 -6.88
N ILE A 301 12.76 0.67 -8.06
CA ILE A 301 11.41 0.18 -8.36
C ILE A 301 11.07 -1.09 -7.58
N THR A 302 12.01 -2.01 -7.39
CA THR A 302 11.79 -3.23 -6.62
C THR A 302 11.55 -2.92 -5.15
N ASP A 303 12.28 -1.98 -4.54
CA ASP A 303 12.07 -1.54 -3.16
C ASP A 303 10.63 -1.02 -2.94
N HIS A 304 10.08 -0.30 -3.92
CA HIS A 304 8.71 0.21 -3.82
C HIS A 304 7.65 -0.86 -4.15
N ILE A 305 7.88 -1.71 -5.15
CA ILE A 305 6.94 -2.78 -5.50
C ILE A 305 6.86 -3.85 -4.38
N ALA A 306 7.92 -4.03 -3.60
CA ALA A 306 7.95 -4.99 -2.49
C ALA A 306 6.79 -4.80 -1.50
N VAL A 307 6.33 -3.56 -1.26
CA VAL A 307 5.21 -3.30 -0.35
C VAL A 307 3.87 -3.82 -0.88
N LEU A 308 3.73 -4.00 -2.20
CA LEU A 308 2.55 -4.59 -2.84
C LEU A 308 2.51 -6.12 -2.70
N ARG A 309 3.60 -6.73 -2.25
CA ARG A 309 3.73 -8.17 -1.95
C ARG A 309 3.34 -9.05 -3.15
N PRO A 310 3.94 -8.85 -4.35
CA PRO A 310 3.65 -9.67 -5.50
C PRO A 310 3.99 -11.15 -5.23
N HIS A 311 3.25 -12.06 -5.86
CA HIS A 311 3.51 -13.50 -5.75
C HIS A 311 4.83 -13.90 -6.42
N ALA A 312 5.14 -13.23 -7.52
CA ALA A 312 6.41 -13.42 -8.22
C ALA A 312 6.77 -12.18 -9.02
N TRP A 313 8.07 -11.98 -9.20
CA TRP A 313 8.62 -10.99 -10.12
C TRP A 313 9.77 -11.60 -10.92
N LEU A 314 9.88 -11.16 -12.16
CA LEU A 314 10.85 -11.68 -13.11
C LEU A 314 11.45 -10.54 -13.94
N MET A 315 12.77 -10.53 -14.09
CA MET A 315 13.47 -9.64 -15.02
C MET A 315 13.57 -10.28 -16.40
N LEU A 316 13.02 -9.59 -17.40
CA LEU A 316 13.13 -9.95 -18.82
C LEU A 316 14.22 -9.10 -19.46
N GLY A 317 15.20 -9.76 -20.06
CA GLY A 317 16.31 -9.07 -20.69
C GLY A 317 17.20 -9.99 -21.52
N HIS A 318 18.20 -9.40 -22.14
CA HIS A 318 19.23 -10.13 -22.85
C HIS A 318 20.52 -10.06 -22.01
N CYS A 319 21.23 -11.16 -21.93
CA CYS A 319 22.58 -11.21 -21.36
C CYS A 319 23.56 -11.72 -22.43
N ALA A 320 24.79 -11.22 -22.36
CA ALA A 320 25.86 -11.82 -23.16
C ALA A 320 26.17 -13.22 -22.60
N GLY A 321 26.13 -14.23 -23.45
CA GLY A 321 26.70 -15.53 -23.14
C GLY A 321 28.23 -15.47 -23.21
N LEU A 322 28.91 -16.16 -22.31
CA LEU A 322 30.36 -16.38 -22.34
C LEU A 322 30.67 -17.61 -23.15
#